data_69296f01ea6d93a6df15e21d333e094e
#
_entry.id   69296f01ea6d93a6df15e21d333e094e
#
_cell.length_a   1.000
_cell.length_b   1.000
_cell.length_c   1.000
_cell.angle_alpha   90.00
_cell.angle_beta   90.00
_cell.angle_gamma   90.00
#
_symmetry.space_group_name_H-M   'P 1'
#
loop_
_entity.id
_entity.type
_entity.pdbx_description
1 polymer ?
#
loop_
_entity_poly.entity_id
_entity_poly.type
_entity_poly.pdbx_seq_one_letter_code
_entity_poly.pdbx_strand_id
1 'polypeptide(L)'
;MIENRWEAFGTSIFSVMSEAALKFKAVNLAQGFPSFDGPEEIKEAAIAAIKGGFNQYAPATGIPALRELLSHRQKQTTGIEYNRDTEVTVF
;
A
#
# COMPACT_ATOMS: atom_id res chain seq x y z
N MET A 1 -28.43 -8.39 26.60
CA MET A 1 -27.04 -7.98 26.87
C MET A 1 -26.27 -8.17 25.56
N ILE A 2 -25.66 -7.13 25.00
CA ILE A 2 -24.83 -7.27 23.79
C ILE A 2 -23.47 -7.76 24.27
N GLU A 3 -23.12 -8.97 23.90
CA GLU A 3 -21.83 -9.56 24.23
C GLU A 3 -20.70 -8.80 23.48
N ASN A 4 -19.72 -8.29 24.22
CA ASN A 4 -18.59 -7.57 23.59
C ASN A 4 -17.60 -8.58 22.99
N ARG A 5 -17.79 -8.93 21.73
CA ARG A 5 -16.96 -9.91 21.01
C ARG A 5 -15.49 -9.44 20.83
N TRP A 6 -15.23 -8.17 21.10
CA TRP A 6 -13.90 -7.56 20.92
C TRP A 6 -13.07 -7.53 22.20
N GLU A 7 -13.65 -7.93 23.34
CA GLU A 7 -13.01 -7.89 24.66
C GLU A 7 -11.73 -8.74 24.74
N ALA A 8 -11.66 -9.81 23.95
CA ALA A 8 -10.49 -10.67 23.85
C ALA A 8 -9.34 -10.08 23.04
N PHE A 9 -9.58 -9.01 22.28
CA PHE A 9 -8.55 -8.36 21.45
C PHE A 9 -7.98 -7.16 22.19
N GLY A 10 -6.74 -7.31 22.67
CA GLY A 10 -5.98 -6.23 23.29
C GLY A 10 -5.43 -5.21 22.26
N THR A 11 -4.85 -4.14 22.76
CA THR A 11 -4.12 -3.16 21.94
C THR A 11 -2.95 -3.83 21.25
N SER A 12 -2.74 -3.52 19.95
CA SER A 12 -1.63 -4.10 19.19
C SER A 12 -0.30 -3.64 19.76
N ILE A 13 0.71 -4.50 19.72
CA ILE A 13 2.08 -4.16 20.17
C ILE A 13 2.65 -2.94 19.42
N PHE A 14 2.27 -2.73 18.17
CA PHE A 14 2.68 -1.57 17.39
C PHE A 14 2.14 -0.27 17.97
N SER A 15 0.90 -0.24 18.41
CA SER A 15 0.30 0.92 19.08
C SER A 15 1.00 1.20 20.42
N VAL A 16 1.20 0.17 21.23
CA VAL A 16 1.88 0.29 22.54
C VAL A 16 3.29 0.86 22.38
N MET A 17 4.07 0.35 21.42
CA MET A 17 5.44 0.83 21.19
C MET A 17 5.47 2.24 20.60
N SER A 18 4.54 2.58 19.73
CA SER A 18 4.45 3.92 19.15
C SER A 18 4.07 4.96 20.21
N GLU A 19 3.11 4.66 21.07
CA GLU A 19 2.75 5.51 22.20
C GLU A 19 3.89 5.70 23.19
N ALA A 20 4.62 4.62 23.49
CA ALA A 20 5.80 4.68 24.36
C ALA A 20 6.90 5.57 23.74
N ALA A 21 7.19 5.40 22.45
CA ALA A 21 8.17 6.22 21.76
C ALA A 21 7.81 7.72 21.80
N LEU A 22 6.54 8.05 21.56
CA LEU A 22 6.05 9.42 21.66
C LEU A 22 6.15 9.98 23.10
N LYS A 23 5.70 9.20 24.09
CA LYS A 23 5.73 9.59 25.50
C LYS A 23 7.13 9.89 26.01
N PHE A 24 8.09 9.08 25.64
CA PHE A 24 9.50 9.20 26.08
C PHE A 24 10.37 9.99 25.09
N LYS A 25 9.79 10.51 24.02
CA LYS A 25 10.53 11.19 22.93
C LYS A 25 11.69 10.35 22.41
N ALA A 26 11.50 9.05 22.32
CA ALA A 26 12.49 8.09 21.88
C ALA A 26 12.36 7.81 20.38
N VAL A 27 13.45 7.31 19.78
CA VAL A 27 13.43 6.79 18.42
C VAL A 27 12.63 5.48 18.41
N ASN A 28 11.59 5.39 17.58
CA ASN A 28 10.82 4.17 17.45
C ASN A 28 11.52 3.17 16.51
N LEU A 29 12.13 2.16 17.09
CA LEU A 29 12.77 1.05 16.35
C LEU A 29 11.89 -0.20 16.25
N ALA A 30 10.67 -0.15 16.80
CA ALA A 30 9.74 -1.29 16.76
C ALA A 30 9.00 -1.43 15.41
N GLN A 31 9.00 -0.38 14.60
CA GLN A 31 8.41 -0.39 13.26
C GLN A 31 9.37 0.25 12.25
N GLY A 32 9.38 -0.32 11.04
CA GLY A 32 9.99 0.36 9.89
C GLY A 32 9.13 1.56 9.51
N PHE A 33 9.61 2.76 9.80
CA PHE A 33 8.93 4.00 9.47
C PHE A 33 9.90 4.92 8.70
N PRO A 34 9.67 5.16 7.39
CA PRO A 34 10.52 6.05 6.62
C PRO A 34 10.53 7.46 7.22
N SER A 35 11.72 8.03 7.41
CA SER A 35 11.90 9.42 7.85
C SER A 35 11.95 10.41 6.68
N PHE A 36 11.81 9.92 5.46
CA PHE A 36 11.81 10.69 4.21
C PHE A 36 10.45 10.57 3.50
N ASP A 37 10.15 11.54 2.70
CA ASP A 37 8.93 11.58 1.88
C ASP A 37 9.09 10.76 0.60
N GLY A 38 7.96 10.39 -0.02
CA GLY A 38 7.95 9.71 -1.33
C GLY A 38 8.47 10.63 -2.45
N PRO A 39 8.93 10.06 -3.57
CA PRO A 39 9.35 10.84 -4.74
C PRO A 39 8.27 11.81 -5.21
N GLU A 40 8.68 13.03 -5.53
CA GLU A 40 7.75 14.10 -5.93
C GLU A 40 6.95 13.74 -7.17
N GLU A 41 7.58 13.06 -8.13
CA GLU A 41 6.95 12.62 -9.37
C GLU A 41 5.75 11.69 -9.12
N ILE A 42 5.82 10.84 -8.08
CA ILE A 42 4.72 9.95 -7.73
C ILE A 42 3.57 10.73 -7.11
N LYS A 43 3.87 11.70 -6.26
CA LYS A 43 2.85 12.57 -5.63
C LYS A 43 2.14 13.40 -6.67
N GLU A 44 2.87 14.04 -7.57
CA GLU A 44 2.30 14.85 -8.64
C GLU A 44 1.46 14.00 -9.62
N ALA A 45 1.90 12.79 -9.95
CA ALA A 45 1.13 11.87 -10.77
C ALA A 45 -0.21 11.47 -10.08
N ALA A 46 -0.20 11.24 -8.77
CA ALA A 46 -1.39 10.94 -8.00
C ALA A 46 -2.37 12.14 -7.98
N ILE A 47 -1.85 13.34 -7.76
CA ILE A 47 -2.63 14.60 -7.81
C ILE A 47 -3.26 14.79 -9.19
N ALA A 48 -2.47 14.59 -10.25
CA ALA A 48 -2.97 14.70 -11.62
C ALA A 48 -4.06 13.67 -11.93
N ALA A 49 -3.92 12.43 -11.46
CA ALA A 49 -4.93 11.40 -11.63
C ALA A 49 -6.24 11.77 -10.91
N ILE A 50 -6.18 12.26 -9.67
CA ILE A 50 -7.35 12.71 -8.92
C ILE A 50 -8.05 13.86 -9.65
N LYS A 51 -7.32 14.88 -10.08
CA LYS A 51 -7.85 16.03 -10.83
C LYS A 51 -8.38 15.60 -12.20
N GLY A 52 -7.79 14.61 -12.83
CA GLY A 52 -8.20 14.02 -14.11
C GLY A 52 -9.43 13.13 -14.04
N GLY A 53 -10.02 12.92 -12.85
CA GLY A 53 -11.24 12.18 -12.67
C GLY A 53 -11.07 10.65 -12.53
N PHE A 54 -9.87 10.16 -12.28
CA PHE A 54 -9.62 8.73 -12.02
C PHE A 54 -10.05 8.34 -10.59
N ASN A 55 -11.32 8.61 -10.25
CA ASN A 55 -11.87 8.47 -8.90
C ASN A 55 -12.94 7.36 -8.80
N GLN A 56 -13.10 6.56 -9.85
CA GLN A 56 -14.08 5.48 -9.92
C GLN A 56 -13.44 4.13 -9.60
N TYR A 57 -14.28 3.13 -9.37
CA TYR A 57 -13.86 1.77 -9.14
C TYR A 57 -13.01 1.23 -10.29
N ALA A 58 -11.88 0.64 -9.95
CA ALA A 58 -11.09 -0.12 -10.90
C ALA A 58 -11.72 -1.51 -11.13
N PRO A 59 -11.42 -2.17 -12.26
CA PRO A 59 -11.74 -3.58 -12.44
C PRO A 59 -11.15 -4.43 -11.30
N ALA A 60 -11.84 -5.51 -10.91
CA ALA A 60 -11.41 -6.38 -9.80
C ALA A 60 -10.00 -6.98 -9.98
N THR A 61 -9.54 -7.10 -11.22
CA THR A 61 -8.19 -7.59 -11.55
C THR A 61 -7.14 -6.47 -11.66
N GLY A 62 -7.53 -5.23 -11.39
CA GLY A 62 -6.70 -4.04 -11.60
C GLY A 62 -6.84 -3.42 -12.99
N ILE A 63 -6.45 -2.15 -13.10
CA ILE A 63 -6.54 -1.42 -14.37
C ILE A 63 -5.59 -2.01 -15.43
N PRO A 64 -6.03 -2.14 -16.70
CA PRO A 64 -5.23 -2.79 -17.76
C PRO A 64 -3.84 -2.19 -17.95
N ALA A 65 -3.71 -0.86 -17.88
CA ALA A 65 -2.44 -0.17 -18.04
C ALA A 65 -1.42 -0.55 -16.94
N LEU A 66 -1.85 -0.71 -15.70
CA LEU A 66 -0.97 -1.16 -14.61
C LEU A 66 -0.56 -2.62 -14.80
N ARG A 67 -1.48 -3.49 -15.19
CA ARG A 67 -1.18 -4.90 -15.46
C ARG A 67 -0.20 -5.08 -16.62
N GLU A 68 -0.31 -4.26 -17.65
CA GLU A 68 0.64 -4.20 -18.77
C GLU A 68 2.06 -3.84 -18.29
N LEU A 69 2.17 -2.75 -17.51
CA LEU A 69 3.45 -2.29 -16.98
C LEU A 69 4.09 -3.33 -16.04
N LEU A 70 3.29 -4.02 -15.22
CA LEU A 70 3.80 -5.08 -14.34
C LEU A 70 4.32 -6.28 -15.13
N SER A 71 3.59 -6.73 -16.16
CA SER A 71 4.04 -7.79 -17.07
C SER A 71 5.35 -7.42 -17.75
N HIS A 72 5.43 -6.21 -18.29
CA HIS A 72 6.62 -5.70 -18.95
C HIS A 72 7.83 -5.62 -18.00
N ARG A 73 7.63 -5.06 -16.80
CA ARG A 73 8.68 -4.99 -15.77
C ARG A 73 9.18 -6.37 -15.38
N GLN A 74 8.25 -7.33 -15.18
CA GLN A 74 8.60 -8.70 -14.83
C GLN A 74 9.45 -9.34 -15.93
N LYS A 75 9.09 -9.16 -17.19
CA LYS A 75 9.91 -9.63 -18.32
C LYS A 75 11.32 -9.04 -18.33
N GLN A 76 11.43 -7.73 -18.05
CA GLN A 76 12.76 -7.07 -18.00
C GLN A 76 13.63 -7.59 -16.85
N THR A 77 13.06 -7.89 -15.69
CA THR A 77 13.82 -8.27 -14.49
C THR A 77 14.13 -9.76 -14.42
N THR A 78 13.24 -10.62 -14.92
CA THR A 78 13.35 -12.09 -14.77
C THR A 78 13.48 -12.82 -16.11
N GLY A 79 13.21 -12.16 -17.23
CA GLY A 79 13.11 -12.78 -18.56
C GLY A 79 11.78 -13.51 -18.80
N ILE A 80 10.89 -13.60 -17.80
CA ILE A 80 9.61 -14.29 -17.91
C ILE A 80 8.53 -13.29 -18.31
N GLU A 81 7.78 -13.62 -19.35
CA GLU A 81 6.65 -12.84 -19.84
C GLU A 81 5.34 -13.46 -19.35
N TYR A 82 4.51 -12.66 -18.71
CA TYR A 82 3.17 -13.05 -18.26
C TYR A 82 2.11 -12.37 -19.12
N ASN A 83 1.06 -13.10 -19.46
CA ASN A 83 -0.09 -12.52 -20.14
C ASN A 83 -0.83 -11.61 -19.15
N ARG A 84 -0.88 -10.30 -19.46
CA ARG A 84 -1.50 -9.30 -18.58
C ARG A 84 -2.98 -9.57 -18.28
N ASP A 85 -3.69 -10.26 -19.20
CA ASP A 85 -5.14 -10.43 -19.09
C ASP A 85 -5.54 -11.68 -18.30
N THR A 86 -4.66 -12.68 -18.25
CA THR A 86 -4.93 -13.99 -17.64
C THR A 86 -4.01 -14.35 -16.47
N GLU A 87 -2.84 -13.69 -16.35
CA GLU A 87 -1.81 -14.10 -15.39
C GLU A 87 -1.36 -12.96 -14.46
N VAL A 88 -1.87 -11.71 -14.65
CA VAL A 88 -1.54 -10.56 -13.81
C VAL A 88 -2.80 -10.01 -13.15
N THR A 89 -2.81 -9.96 -11.82
CA THR A 89 -3.87 -9.35 -11.01
C THR A 89 -3.28 -8.40 -9.98
N VAL A 90 -3.94 -7.26 -9.78
CA VAL A 90 -3.59 -6.25 -8.75
C VAL A 90 -4.73 -6.19 -7.74
N PHE A 91 -4.42 -6.41 -6.46
CA PHE A 91 -5.38 -6.38 -5.34
C PHE A 91 -5.30 -5.05 -4.58
#